data_fbb9ee2984b7713c71cc82f236409e58
#
_entry.id   fbb9ee2984b7713c71cc82f236409e58
#
_cell.length_a   1.000
_cell.length_b   1.000
_cell.length_c   1.000
_cell.angle_alpha   90.00
_cell.angle_beta   90.00
_cell.angle_gamma   90.00
#
_symmetry.space_group_name_H-M   'P 1'
#
loop_
_entity.id
_entity.type
_entity.pdbx_description
1 polymer ?
#
loop_
_entity_poly.entity_id
_entity_poly.type
_entity_poly.pdbx_seq_one_letter_code
_entity_poly.pdbx_strand_id
1 'polypeptide(L)'
;MAERSSGGTGRIEREQSLSLHYLSRKEEEKLFKEKILIIEDDVQIQNFMVYTLENAGFSVEGVVNGKDGISYMVRKNADLILLDLGLPDIDGMEVLHKIRKWSEVPIIIVSARDQDKEKAAALDDGADDYLTKPFSATELMARIRVALRHYYRMNHSESEERPDDTVYVNGDLKLDNGAHIAYKDGQEIHLTPLEYQLLLLFMQNPGKVLTYHTILRKIWGEGYGEDTQVLRSVMASTRRKIEHNPAKPEYIETEIGIGYRMREHEAVKNGDEENGTNI
;
A
#
# COMPACT_ATOMS: atom_id res chain seq x y z
N MET A 1 53.28 -49.61 -5.63
CA MET A 1 53.33 -48.50 -6.62
C MET A 1 52.07 -48.63 -7.48
N ALA A 2 51.17 -47.76 -7.61
CA ALA A 2 51.07 -46.35 -7.36
C ALA A 2 49.57 -45.99 -7.05
N GLU A 3 49.35 -45.30 -5.97
CA GLU A 3 48.16 -44.48 -5.77
C GLU A 3 48.37 -43.18 -6.57
N ARG A 4 47.36 -42.73 -7.30
CA ARG A 4 47.00 -41.32 -7.50
C ARG A 4 45.95 -41.23 -8.63
N SER A 5 44.73 -40.94 -8.31
CA SER A 5 43.97 -39.80 -8.85
C SER A 5 42.48 -39.96 -8.51
N SER A 6 42.08 -39.37 -7.39
CA SER A 6 40.64 -39.19 -7.07
C SER A 6 40.33 -37.77 -6.60
N GLY A 7 41.18 -36.78 -6.92
CA GLY A 7 41.02 -35.40 -6.47
C GLY A 7 40.36 -34.43 -7.47
N GLY A 8 40.14 -34.85 -8.70
CA GLY A 8 39.68 -33.92 -9.76
C GLY A 8 38.17 -33.82 -9.97
N THR A 9 37.45 -34.90 -9.77
CA THR A 9 36.01 -34.96 -10.03
C THR A 9 35.15 -34.20 -9.01
N GLY A 10 35.52 -34.29 -7.72
CA GLY A 10 34.73 -33.61 -6.68
C GLY A 10 34.83 -32.07 -6.68
N ARG A 11 35.89 -31.51 -7.30
CA ARG A 11 36.05 -30.07 -7.43
C ARG A 11 35.24 -29.51 -8.57
N ILE A 12 35.19 -30.20 -9.68
CA ILE A 12 34.39 -29.84 -10.88
C ILE A 12 32.89 -29.91 -10.57
N GLU A 13 32.44 -30.94 -9.85
CA GLU A 13 31.05 -31.07 -9.45
C GLU A 13 30.60 -30.00 -8.47
N ARG A 14 31.49 -29.55 -7.53
CA ARG A 14 31.18 -28.41 -6.64
C ARG A 14 31.13 -27.10 -7.38
N GLU A 15 32.02 -26.83 -8.32
CA GLU A 15 32.02 -25.60 -9.14
C GLU A 15 30.80 -25.56 -10.08
N GLN A 16 30.39 -26.70 -10.64
CA GLN A 16 29.16 -26.80 -11.44
C GLN A 16 27.89 -26.65 -10.60
N SER A 17 27.86 -27.23 -9.39
CA SER A 17 26.76 -27.07 -8.45
C SER A 17 26.62 -25.63 -7.95
N LEU A 18 27.74 -24.95 -7.64
CA LEU A 18 27.76 -23.54 -7.27
C LEU A 18 27.34 -22.63 -8.43
N SER A 19 27.76 -22.93 -9.64
CA SER A 19 27.37 -22.18 -10.86
C SER A 19 25.89 -22.35 -11.17
N LEU A 20 25.36 -23.58 -11.06
CA LEU A 20 23.93 -23.87 -11.22
C LEU A 20 23.08 -23.20 -10.13
N HIS A 21 23.55 -23.20 -8.87
CA HIS A 21 22.87 -22.54 -7.77
C HIS A 21 22.89 -21.00 -7.91
N TYR A 22 24.01 -20.45 -8.41
CA TYR A 22 24.14 -19.02 -8.71
C TYR A 22 23.27 -18.59 -9.90
N LEU A 23 23.19 -19.43 -10.92
CA LEU A 23 22.32 -19.19 -12.09
C LEU A 23 20.83 -19.33 -11.72
N SER A 24 20.47 -20.35 -10.94
CA SER A 24 19.10 -20.52 -10.42
C SER A 24 18.68 -19.34 -9.53
N ARG A 25 19.57 -18.86 -8.66
CA ARG A 25 19.31 -17.69 -7.82
C ARG A 25 19.18 -16.39 -8.64
N LYS A 26 19.96 -16.23 -9.69
CA LYS A 26 19.81 -15.11 -10.64
C LYS A 26 18.55 -15.21 -11.50
N GLU A 27 18.11 -16.43 -11.84
CA GLU A 27 16.85 -16.66 -12.54
C GLU A 27 15.66 -16.49 -11.60
N GLU A 28 15.77 -16.88 -10.33
CA GLU A 28 14.78 -16.60 -9.28
C GLU A 28 14.73 -15.09 -8.95
N GLU A 29 15.87 -14.39 -8.86
CA GLU A 29 15.90 -12.93 -8.73
C GLU A 29 15.34 -12.19 -9.96
N LYS A 30 15.33 -12.83 -11.13
CA LYS A 30 14.71 -12.30 -12.36
C LYS A 30 13.21 -12.59 -12.43
N LEU A 31 12.73 -13.55 -11.64
CA LEU A 31 11.32 -13.98 -11.64
C LEU A 31 10.42 -13.14 -10.71
N PHE A 32 10.99 -12.33 -9.83
CA PHE A 32 10.28 -11.52 -8.82
C PHE A 32 10.73 -10.05 -8.82
N LYS A 33 10.82 -9.44 -10.02
CA LYS A 33 10.93 -7.99 -10.09
C LYS A 33 9.53 -7.40 -9.98
N GLU A 34 9.34 -6.54 -9.01
CA GLU A 34 8.10 -5.77 -8.89
C GLU A 34 7.84 -5.03 -10.20
N LYS A 35 6.60 -5.14 -10.68
CA LYS A 35 6.14 -4.56 -11.93
C LYS A 35 5.48 -3.22 -11.66
N ILE A 36 6.03 -2.18 -12.26
CA ILE A 36 5.48 -0.82 -12.16
C ILE A 36 4.88 -0.43 -13.51
N LEU A 37 3.60 -0.07 -13.50
CA LEU A 37 2.93 0.51 -14.65
C LEU A 37 3.02 2.03 -14.56
N ILE A 38 3.50 2.67 -15.62
CA ILE A 38 3.52 4.13 -15.76
C ILE A 38 2.47 4.52 -16.79
N ILE A 39 1.53 5.39 -16.41
CA ILE A 39 0.51 5.96 -17.28
C ILE A 39 0.79 7.47 -17.37
N GLU A 40 1.51 7.88 -18.41
CA GLU A 40 2.07 9.23 -18.57
C GLU A 40 2.19 9.53 -20.08
N ASP A 41 1.63 10.63 -20.54
CA ASP A 41 1.64 11.02 -21.95
C ASP A 41 2.91 11.81 -22.35
N ASP A 42 3.54 12.52 -21.38
CA ASP A 42 4.82 13.17 -21.63
C ASP A 42 5.94 12.13 -21.71
N VAL A 43 6.41 11.90 -22.95
CA VAL A 43 7.47 10.92 -23.23
C VAL A 43 8.77 11.22 -22.51
N GLN A 44 9.11 12.49 -22.21
CA GLN A 44 10.34 12.83 -21.51
C GLN A 44 10.24 12.45 -20.03
N ILE A 45 9.11 12.74 -19.41
CA ILE A 45 8.83 12.37 -18.01
C ILE A 45 8.73 10.85 -17.91
N GLN A 46 8.01 10.20 -18.83
CA GLN A 46 7.90 8.74 -18.85
C GLN A 46 9.28 8.07 -18.96
N ASN A 47 10.11 8.49 -19.92
CA ASN A 47 11.46 7.96 -20.09
C ASN A 47 12.36 8.18 -18.87
N PHE A 48 12.25 9.33 -18.20
CA PHE A 48 12.97 9.60 -16.95
C PHE A 48 12.55 8.63 -15.85
N MET A 49 11.24 8.38 -15.69
CA MET A 49 10.73 7.42 -14.71
C MET A 49 11.15 6.00 -15.05
N VAL A 50 10.99 5.56 -16.30
CA VAL A 50 11.42 4.23 -16.77
C VAL A 50 12.89 4.01 -16.47
N TYR A 51 13.78 4.93 -16.91
CA TYR A 51 15.21 4.83 -16.67
C TYR A 51 15.55 4.73 -15.18
N THR A 52 14.92 5.57 -14.37
CA THR A 52 15.14 5.60 -12.91
C THR A 52 14.77 4.27 -12.26
N LEU A 53 13.62 3.72 -12.63
CA LEU A 53 13.06 2.51 -12.02
C LEU A 53 13.77 1.24 -12.50
N GLU A 54 14.08 1.13 -13.79
CA GLU A 54 14.83 0.00 -14.32
C GLU A 54 16.23 -0.09 -13.71
N ASN A 55 16.93 1.05 -13.53
CA ASN A 55 18.22 1.09 -12.83
C ASN A 55 18.11 0.70 -11.34
N ALA A 56 16.96 0.90 -10.74
CA ALA A 56 16.66 0.46 -9.37
C ALA A 56 16.25 -1.02 -9.29
N GLY A 57 16.11 -1.70 -10.44
CA GLY A 57 15.83 -3.13 -10.51
C GLY A 57 14.37 -3.50 -10.74
N PHE A 58 13.46 -2.56 -10.90
CA PHE A 58 12.04 -2.81 -11.20
C PHE A 58 11.82 -3.30 -12.65
N SER A 59 10.73 -4.00 -12.87
CA SER A 59 10.18 -4.26 -14.20
C SER A 59 9.19 -3.15 -14.53
N VAL A 60 9.38 -2.42 -15.63
CA VAL A 60 8.58 -1.23 -15.93
C VAL A 60 7.85 -1.40 -17.24
N GLU A 61 6.60 -0.99 -17.27
CA GLU A 61 5.80 -0.85 -18.49
C GLU A 61 5.27 0.60 -18.55
N GLY A 62 5.44 1.26 -19.69
CA GLY A 62 4.96 2.62 -19.92
C GLY A 62 3.84 2.63 -20.95
N VAL A 63 2.75 3.35 -20.65
CA VAL A 63 1.66 3.62 -21.59
C VAL A 63 1.36 5.11 -21.59
N VAL A 64 0.86 5.63 -22.71
CA VAL A 64 0.71 7.09 -22.93
C VAL A 64 -0.72 7.60 -22.78
N ASN A 65 -1.65 6.72 -22.39
CA ASN A 65 -3.05 7.09 -22.24
C ASN A 65 -3.77 6.20 -21.22
N GLY A 66 -4.88 6.68 -20.68
CA GLY A 66 -5.61 6.02 -19.60
C GLY A 66 -6.29 4.72 -20.02
N LYS A 67 -6.81 4.62 -21.26
CA LYS A 67 -7.46 3.38 -21.74
C LYS A 67 -6.48 2.23 -21.86
N ASP A 68 -5.28 2.49 -22.35
CA ASP A 68 -4.22 1.47 -22.42
C ASP A 68 -3.76 1.06 -21.03
N GLY A 69 -3.67 2.00 -20.08
CA GLY A 69 -3.38 1.70 -18.68
C GLY A 69 -4.40 0.76 -18.05
N ILE A 70 -5.69 1.06 -18.18
CA ILE A 70 -6.77 0.19 -17.70
C ILE A 70 -6.72 -1.18 -18.40
N SER A 71 -6.52 -1.18 -19.72
CA SER A 71 -6.42 -2.43 -20.49
C SER A 71 -5.22 -3.28 -20.10
N TYR A 72 -4.11 -2.65 -19.74
CA TYR A 72 -2.93 -3.35 -19.21
C TYR A 72 -3.26 -4.03 -17.89
N MET A 73 -3.84 -3.29 -16.95
CA MET A 73 -4.20 -3.81 -15.63
C MET A 73 -5.20 -4.97 -15.69
N VAL A 74 -6.11 -4.97 -16.65
CA VAL A 74 -7.06 -6.10 -16.86
C VAL A 74 -6.36 -7.34 -17.39
N ARG A 75 -5.33 -7.19 -18.22
CA ARG A 75 -4.64 -8.31 -18.89
C ARG A 75 -3.38 -8.79 -18.18
N LYS A 76 -2.69 -7.86 -17.52
CA LYS A 76 -1.40 -8.08 -16.86
C LYS A 76 -1.41 -7.27 -15.58
N ASN A 77 -1.29 -7.88 -14.43
CA ASN A 77 -1.21 -7.15 -13.17
C ASN A 77 0.10 -6.35 -13.07
N ALA A 78 0.05 -5.23 -12.37
CA ALA A 78 1.21 -4.50 -11.86
C ALA A 78 1.16 -4.50 -10.33
N ASP A 79 2.32 -4.30 -9.69
CA ASP A 79 2.45 -4.21 -8.24
C ASP A 79 2.33 -2.77 -7.74
N LEU A 80 2.46 -1.79 -8.66
CA LEU A 80 2.28 -0.36 -8.40
C LEU A 80 1.97 0.37 -9.70
N ILE A 81 1.15 1.41 -9.62
CA ILE A 81 0.84 2.30 -10.74
C ILE A 81 1.33 3.72 -10.43
N LEU A 82 2.05 4.32 -11.37
CA LEU A 82 2.30 5.77 -11.45
C LEU A 82 1.32 6.35 -12.46
N LEU A 83 0.50 7.30 -12.06
CA LEU A 83 -0.62 7.79 -12.85
C LEU A 83 -0.60 9.32 -12.99
N ASP A 84 -0.47 9.83 -14.21
CA ASP A 84 -0.74 11.24 -14.47
C ASP A 84 -2.25 11.51 -14.53
N LEU A 85 -2.64 12.69 -14.09
CA LEU A 85 -4.01 13.16 -14.19
C LEU A 85 -4.30 13.82 -15.55
N GLY A 86 -3.28 14.35 -16.23
CA GLY A 86 -3.39 15.13 -17.46
C GLY A 86 -3.38 14.30 -18.75
N LEU A 87 -3.97 13.11 -18.76
CA LEU A 87 -3.92 12.21 -19.91
C LEU A 87 -4.76 12.69 -21.10
N PRO A 88 -4.36 12.35 -22.35
CA PRO A 88 -4.99 12.91 -23.56
C PRO A 88 -6.37 12.34 -23.89
N ASP A 89 -6.74 11.19 -23.34
CA ASP A 89 -7.97 10.46 -23.72
C ASP A 89 -9.06 10.48 -22.65
N ILE A 90 -8.69 10.32 -21.38
CA ILE A 90 -9.59 10.38 -20.22
C ILE A 90 -8.84 10.98 -19.03
N ASP A 91 -9.53 11.68 -18.14
CA ASP A 91 -8.91 12.24 -16.93
C ASP A 91 -8.36 11.11 -16.04
N GLY A 92 -7.15 11.30 -15.49
CA GLY A 92 -6.52 10.29 -14.62
C GLY A 92 -7.34 9.96 -13.37
N MET A 93 -8.17 10.89 -12.87
CA MET A 93 -9.13 10.60 -11.80
C MET A 93 -10.15 9.54 -12.22
N GLU A 94 -10.59 9.55 -13.48
CA GLU A 94 -11.48 8.51 -14.01
C GLU A 94 -10.77 7.15 -14.13
N VAL A 95 -9.48 7.16 -14.46
CA VAL A 95 -8.63 5.94 -14.46
C VAL A 95 -8.54 5.37 -13.03
N LEU A 96 -8.22 6.21 -12.04
CA LEU A 96 -8.18 5.86 -10.62
C LEU A 96 -9.49 5.20 -10.18
N HIS A 97 -10.63 5.88 -10.38
CA HIS A 97 -11.94 5.36 -10.01
C HIS A 97 -12.30 4.03 -10.69
N LYS A 98 -11.90 3.84 -11.95
CA LYS A 98 -12.15 2.58 -12.66
C LYS A 98 -11.32 1.44 -12.09
N ILE A 99 -10.03 1.65 -11.83
CA ILE A 99 -9.16 0.63 -11.26
C ILE A 99 -9.59 0.27 -9.84
N ARG A 100 -9.93 1.23 -9.00
CA ARG A 100 -10.36 1.02 -7.61
C ARG A 100 -11.65 0.21 -7.47
N LYS A 101 -12.44 0.01 -8.53
CA LYS A 101 -13.61 -0.88 -8.50
C LYS A 101 -13.25 -2.36 -8.37
N TRP A 102 -12.02 -2.74 -8.64
CA TRP A 102 -11.62 -4.15 -8.71
C TRP A 102 -10.15 -4.42 -8.32
N SER A 103 -9.37 -3.40 -7.96
CA SER A 103 -7.95 -3.56 -7.60
C SER A 103 -7.53 -2.62 -6.49
N GLU A 104 -6.80 -3.18 -5.51
CA GLU A 104 -6.16 -2.48 -4.40
C GLU A 104 -4.68 -2.19 -4.65
N VAL A 105 -4.20 -2.39 -5.87
CA VAL A 105 -2.82 -2.07 -6.24
C VAL A 105 -2.49 -0.62 -5.87
N PRO A 106 -1.34 -0.33 -5.25
CA PRO A 106 -1.00 1.03 -4.89
C PRO A 106 -0.90 1.93 -6.13
N ILE A 107 -1.55 3.09 -6.06
CA ILE A 107 -1.56 4.10 -7.11
C ILE A 107 -0.98 5.39 -6.56
N ILE A 108 0.14 5.82 -7.13
CA ILE A 108 0.75 7.13 -6.84
C ILE A 108 0.40 8.06 -7.99
N ILE A 109 -0.28 9.16 -7.68
CA ILE A 109 -0.54 10.21 -8.66
C ILE A 109 0.75 10.99 -8.91
N VAL A 110 1.08 11.25 -10.18
CA VAL A 110 2.25 12.04 -10.60
C VAL A 110 1.76 13.15 -11.52
N SER A 111 1.56 14.37 -11.00
CA SER A 111 0.87 15.41 -11.78
C SER A 111 1.45 16.80 -11.56
N ALA A 112 1.27 17.69 -12.55
CA ALA A 112 1.59 19.11 -12.43
C ALA A 112 0.51 19.91 -11.67
N ARG A 113 -0.64 19.31 -11.38
CA ARG A 113 -1.67 19.93 -10.55
C ARG A 113 -1.16 19.98 -9.12
N ASP A 114 -0.95 21.17 -8.58
CA ASP A 114 -0.31 21.38 -7.26
C ASP A 114 -1.28 21.93 -6.20
N GLN A 115 -2.53 22.18 -6.57
CA GLN A 115 -3.52 22.70 -5.65
C GLN A 115 -3.87 21.69 -4.57
N ASP A 116 -3.84 22.14 -3.31
CA ASP A 116 -4.14 21.29 -2.15
C ASP A 116 -5.48 20.57 -2.24
N LYS A 117 -6.49 21.21 -2.86
CA LYS A 117 -7.81 20.60 -3.06
C LYS A 117 -7.79 19.43 -4.03
N GLU A 118 -7.00 19.51 -5.10
CA GLU A 118 -6.88 18.44 -6.10
C GLU A 118 -6.11 17.24 -5.53
N LYS A 119 -5.03 17.53 -4.78
CA LYS A 119 -4.28 16.50 -4.04
C LYS A 119 -5.17 15.78 -3.04
N ALA A 120 -5.91 16.55 -2.23
CA ALA A 120 -6.84 15.99 -1.25
C ALA A 120 -7.92 15.13 -1.93
N ALA A 121 -8.50 15.62 -3.04
CA ALA A 121 -9.51 14.86 -3.77
C ALA A 121 -8.96 13.53 -4.31
N ALA A 122 -7.77 13.52 -4.90
CA ALA A 122 -7.15 12.30 -5.42
C ALA A 122 -6.90 11.25 -4.32
N LEU A 123 -6.39 11.71 -3.16
CA LEU A 123 -6.16 10.82 -2.01
C LEU A 123 -7.49 10.36 -1.39
N ASP A 124 -8.48 11.22 -1.31
CA ASP A 124 -9.83 10.91 -0.85
C ASP A 124 -10.54 9.88 -1.75
N ASP A 125 -10.24 9.90 -3.05
CA ASP A 125 -10.78 8.97 -4.05
C ASP A 125 -9.97 7.67 -4.17
N GLY A 126 -8.96 7.49 -3.28
CA GLY A 126 -8.27 6.22 -3.11
C GLY A 126 -6.87 6.14 -3.74
N ALA A 127 -6.25 7.28 -4.12
CA ALA A 127 -4.81 7.29 -4.39
C ALA A 127 -4.02 7.06 -3.09
N ASP A 128 -2.93 6.30 -3.16
CA ASP A 128 -2.08 6.00 -2.00
C ASP A 128 -1.09 7.13 -1.70
N ASP A 129 -0.66 7.86 -2.71
CA ASP A 129 0.22 9.02 -2.56
C ASP A 129 0.08 9.98 -3.75
N TYR A 130 0.67 11.17 -3.61
CA TYR A 130 0.66 12.21 -4.63
C TYR A 130 2.05 12.83 -4.78
N LEU A 131 2.59 12.81 -5.99
CA LEU A 131 3.88 13.39 -6.35
C LEU A 131 3.68 14.54 -7.33
N THR A 132 4.08 15.76 -6.93
CA THR A 132 3.93 16.95 -7.77
C THR A 132 5.12 17.10 -8.73
N LYS A 133 4.85 17.35 -10.01
CA LYS A 133 5.86 17.71 -11.00
C LYS A 133 6.30 19.19 -10.81
N PRO A 134 7.61 19.53 -10.89
CA PRO A 134 8.75 18.62 -11.10
C PRO A 134 9.20 17.90 -9.81
N PHE A 135 9.66 16.67 -9.95
CA PHE A 135 10.13 15.84 -8.84
C PHE A 135 11.53 15.29 -9.08
N SER A 136 12.21 14.87 -8.03
CA SER A 136 13.51 14.21 -8.11
C SER A 136 13.39 12.67 -8.17
N ALA A 137 14.42 12.00 -8.73
CA ALA A 137 14.51 10.54 -8.68
C ALA A 137 14.48 10.01 -7.24
N THR A 138 15.12 10.72 -6.30
CA THR A 138 15.15 10.34 -4.88
C THR A 138 13.75 10.37 -4.25
N GLU A 139 12.96 11.39 -4.55
CA GLU A 139 11.59 11.53 -4.05
C GLU A 139 10.68 10.45 -4.63
N LEU A 140 10.70 10.26 -5.97
CA LEU A 140 9.96 9.20 -6.65
C LEU A 140 10.24 7.83 -6.01
N MET A 141 11.53 7.49 -5.83
CA MET A 141 11.96 6.22 -5.25
C MET A 141 11.56 6.05 -3.79
N ALA A 142 11.54 7.14 -3.00
CA ALA A 142 11.09 7.08 -1.61
C ALA A 142 9.60 6.73 -1.53
N ARG A 143 8.75 7.38 -2.33
CA ARG A 143 7.30 7.14 -2.37
C ARG A 143 6.96 5.73 -2.85
N ILE A 144 7.60 5.25 -3.91
CA ILE A 144 7.42 3.88 -4.42
C ILE A 144 7.77 2.84 -3.37
N ARG A 145 8.92 2.97 -2.69
CA ARG A 145 9.32 2.03 -1.63
C ARG A 145 8.33 1.99 -0.47
N VAL A 146 7.75 3.14 -0.13
CA VAL A 146 6.72 3.21 0.91
C VAL A 146 5.47 2.47 0.45
N ALA A 147 4.94 2.79 -0.72
CA ALA A 147 3.72 2.18 -1.25
C ALA A 147 3.85 0.64 -1.41
N LEU A 148 4.96 0.16 -1.99
CA LEU A 148 5.21 -1.28 -2.12
C LEU A 148 5.36 -1.99 -0.78
N ARG A 149 6.07 -1.39 0.19
CA ARG A 149 6.19 -1.98 1.53
C ARG A 149 4.83 -2.20 2.20
N HIS A 150 3.90 -1.25 2.02
CA HIS A 150 2.55 -1.37 2.55
C HIS A 150 1.78 -2.49 1.84
N TYR A 151 1.82 -2.50 0.53
CA TYR A 151 1.14 -3.50 -0.29
C TYR A 151 1.61 -4.93 0.01
N TYR A 152 2.92 -5.13 0.13
CA TYR A 152 3.46 -6.46 0.44
C TYR A 152 3.17 -6.93 1.86
N ARG A 153 3.16 -6.03 2.84
CA ARG A 153 2.75 -6.41 4.20
C ARG A 153 1.30 -6.90 4.27
N MET A 154 0.44 -6.42 3.38
CA MET A 154 -0.95 -6.87 3.32
C MET A 154 -1.11 -8.18 2.52
N ASN A 155 -0.31 -8.39 1.47
CA ASN A 155 -0.52 -9.49 0.54
C ASN A 155 0.43 -10.69 0.75
N HIS A 156 1.53 -10.53 1.48
CA HIS A 156 2.54 -11.58 1.67
C HIS A 156 2.79 -11.89 3.15
N SER A 157 1.77 -12.41 3.82
CA SER A 157 1.89 -12.97 5.18
C SER A 157 2.55 -14.36 5.21
N GLU A 158 3.37 -14.72 4.23
CA GLU A 158 3.96 -16.07 4.12
C GLU A 158 5.42 -16.20 4.58
N SER A 159 6.06 -15.21 5.20
CA SER A 159 7.42 -15.34 5.73
C SER A 159 7.49 -15.16 7.25
N GLU A 160 7.56 -16.29 7.95
CA GLU A 160 8.21 -16.62 9.24
C GLU A 160 7.83 -15.91 10.55
N GLU A 161 7.14 -14.78 10.55
CA GLU A 161 6.36 -14.36 11.72
C GLU A 161 4.91 -14.56 11.35
N ARG A 162 4.20 -15.48 12.05
CA ARG A 162 2.74 -15.63 11.90
C ARG A 162 2.13 -14.26 11.94
N PRO A 163 1.21 -13.89 10.99
CA PRO A 163 0.42 -12.68 11.15
C PRO A 163 -0.07 -12.67 12.59
N ASP A 164 0.01 -11.53 13.23
CA ASP A 164 -0.65 -11.35 14.50
C ASP A 164 -2.15 -11.59 14.23
N ASP A 165 -2.61 -12.83 14.45
CA ASP A 165 -4.01 -13.26 14.27
C ASP A 165 -4.94 -12.50 15.23
N THR A 166 -4.44 -11.43 15.83
CA THR A 166 -5.19 -10.62 16.78
C THR A 166 -6.35 -9.95 16.08
N VAL A 167 -7.52 -10.21 16.61
CA VAL A 167 -8.74 -9.47 16.27
C VAL A 167 -8.87 -8.29 17.20
N TYR A 168 -8.78 -7.09 16.67
CA TYR A 168 -8.99 -5.86 17.42
C TYR A 168 -10.47 -5.49 17.37
N VAL A 169 -11.04 -5.15 18.54
CA VAL A 169 -12.45 -4.73 18.66
C VAL A 169 -12.50 -3.43 19.46
N ASN A 170 -13.25 -2.46 18.95
CA ASN A 170 -13.50 -1.19 19.62
C ASN A 170 -14.95 -0.73 19.31
N GLY A 171 -15.87 -0.96 20.23
CA GLY A 171 -17.30 -0.78 19.98
C GLY A 171 -17.82 -1.74 18.91
N ASP A 172 -18.36 -1.21 17.84
CA ASP A 172 -18.86 -1.95 16.66
C ASP A 172 -17.84 -1.99 15.50
N LEU A 173 -16.65 -1.40 15.70
CA LEU A 173 -15.51 -1.60 14.83
C LEU A 173 -14.78 -2.88 15.18
N LYS A 174 -14.53 -3.72 14.18
CA LYS A 174 -13.69 -4.91 14.28
C LYS A 174 -12.66 -4.93 13.17
N LEU A 175 -11.41 -5.21 13.51
CA LEU A 175 -10.32 -5.39 12.56
C LEU A 175 -9.72 -6.77 12.77
N ASP A 176 -9.90 -7.66 11.80
CA ASP A 176 -9.28 -8.97 11.76
C ASP A 176 -7.94 -8.84 11.05
N ASN A 177 -6.85 -8.82 11.86
CA ASN A 177 -5.53 -8.57 11.32
C ASN A 177 -4.99 -9.80 10.56
N GLY A 178 -5.39 -11.01 10.94
CA GLY A 178 -5.02 -12.23 10.22
C GLY A 178 -5.66 -12.32 8.83
N ALA A 179 -6.94 -11.93 8.72
CA ALA A 179 -7.66 -11.91 7.45
C ALA A 179 -7.52 -10.60 6.67
N HIS A 180 -6.92 -9.54 7.25
CA HIS A 180 -6.86 -8.18 6.70
C HIS A 180 -8.25 -7.58 6.35
N ILE A 181 -9.26 -7.89 7.17
CA ILE A 181 -10.65 -7.45 6.95
C ILE A 181 -11.08 -6.52 8.08
N ALA A 182 -11.76 -5.45 7.73
CA ALA A 182 -12.37 -4.54 8.68
C ALA A 182 -13.91 -4.63 8.61
N TYR A 183 -14.55 -4.49 9.77
CA TYR A 183 -16.01 -4.51 9.89
C TYR A 183 -16.48 -3.30 10.69
N LYS A 184 -17.62 -2.75 10.31
CA LYS A 184 -18.36 -1.73 11.04
C LYS A 184 -19.83 -2.18 11.14
N ASP A 185 -20.42 -2.17 12.34
CA ASP A 185 -21.79 -2.65 12.59
C ASP A 185 -22.00 -4.10 12.09
N GLY A 186 -20.97 -4.94 12.14
CA GLY A 186 -20.99 -6.32 11.64
C GLY A 186 -20.93 -6.46 10.12
N GLN A 187 -20.87 -5.36 9.37
CA GLN A 187 -20.71 -5.36 7.92
C GLN A 187 -19.24 -5.13 7.53
N GLU A 188 -18.77 -5.86 6.54
CA GLU A 188 -17.44 -5.67 5.99
C GLU A 188 -17.34 -4.28 5.35
N ILE A 189 -16.26 -3.56 5.68
CA ILE A 189 -15.93 -2.27 5.08
C ILE A 189 -14.63 -2.37 4.29
N HIS A 190 -14.67 -1.81 3.10
CA HIS A 190 -13.52 -1.80 2.22
C HIS A 190 -12.59 -0.64 2.55
N LEU A 191 -11.34 -0.95 2.94
CA LEU A 191 -10.28 0.02 3.24
C LEU A 191 -9.16 -0.11 2.22
N THR A 192 -8.62 1.04 1.77
CA THR A 192 -7.36 1.01 1.02
C THR A 192 -6.20 0.58 1.93
N PRO A 193 -5.05 0.15 1.38
CA PRO A 193 -3.88 -0.23 2.18
C PRO A 193 -3.49 0.78 3.26
N LEU A 194 -3.48 2.06 2.93
CA LEU A 194 -3.13 3.13 3.89
C LEU A 194 -4.20 3.35 4.96
N GLU A 195 -5.48 3.29 4.59
CA GLU A 195 -6.58 3.40 5.55
C GLU A 195 -6.58 2.24 6.53
N TYR A 196 -6.33 1.01 6.03
CA TYR A 196 -6.22 -0.18 6.86
C TYR A 196 -5.07 -0.02 7.89
N GLN A 197 -3.89 0.38 7.43
CA GLN A 197 -2.74 0.57 8.31
C GLN A 197 -2.95 1.69 9.31
N LEU A 198 -3.61 2.77 8.90
CA LEU A 198 -3.97 3.86 9.80
C LEU A 198 -4.93 3.35 10.88
N LEU A 199 -5.97 2.61 10.49
CA LEU A 199 -6.91 2.04 11.43
C LEU A 199 -6.23 1.03 12.37
N LEU A 200 -5.41 0.13 11.86
CA LEU A 200 -4.65 -0.85 12.65
C LEU A 200 -3.75 -0.14 13.67
N LEU A 201 -3.03 0.91 13.25
CA LEU A 201 -2.18 1.69 14.16
C LEU A 201 -2.97 2.28 15.32
N PHE A 202 -4.18 2.77 15.08
CA PHE A 202 -5.06 3.28 16.12
C PHE A 202 -5.65 2.19 17.00
N MET A 203 -6.09 1.07 16.41
CA MET A 203 -6.62 -0.10 17.15
C MET A 203 -5.57 -0.74 18.07
N GLN A 204 -4.29 -0.65 17.70
CA GLN A 204 -3.16 -1.08 18.56
C GLN A 204 -2.81 -0.08 19.67
N ASN A 205 -3.33 1.15 19.61
CA ASN A 205 -3.00 2.22 20.55
C ASN A 205 -4.26 2.95 21.05
N PRO A 206 -5.29 2.24 21.54
CA PRO A 206 -6.51 2.86 22.01
C PRO A 206 -6.23 3.83 23.17
N GLY A 207 -6.96 4.92 23.26
CA GLY A 207 -6.82 5.95 24.29
C GLY A 207 -5.57 6.83 24.18
N LYS A 208 -4.54 6.43 23.41
CA LYS A 208 -3.28 7.18 23.29
C LYS A 208 -3.36 8.24 22.21
N VAL A 209 -2.78 9.41 22.51
CA VAL A 209 -2.57 10.44 21.49
C VAL A 209 -1.38 10.05 20.62
N LEU A 210 -1.62 9.87 19.33
CA LEU A 210 -0.57 9.67 18.33
C LEU A 210 -0.29 11.02 17.65
N THR A 211 0.95 11.50 17.74
CA THR A 211 1.34 12.77 17.12
C THR A 211 1.39 12.62 15.59
N TYR A 212 1.20 13.72 14.85
CA TYR A 212 1.35 13.73 13.39
C TYR A 212 2.66 13.08 12.95
N HIS A 213 3.78 13.44 13.59
CA HIS A 213 5.09 12.86 13.31
C HIS A 213 5.14 11.36 13.59
N THR A 214 4.55 10.89 14.69
CA THR A 214 4.53 9.46 15.02
C THR A 214 3.75 8.67 13.98
N ILE A 215 2.59 9.17 13.53
CA ILE A 215 1.76 8.52 12.53
C ILE A 215 2.49 8.50 11.18
N LEU A 216 3.00 9.65 10.72
CA LEU A 216 3.75 9.76 9.47
C LEU A 216 4.94 8.80 9.46
N ARG A 217 5.75 8.77 10.52
CA ARG A 217 6.90 7.88 10.63
C ARG A 217 6.50 6.40 10.62
N LYS A 218 5.43 6.04 11.32
CA LYS A 218 4.97 4.65 11.42
C LYS A 218 4.41 4.14 10.09
N ILE A 219 3.63 4.96 9.39
CA ILE A 219 2.94 4.59 8.16
C ILE A 219 3.82 4.85 6.93
N TRP A 220 4.39 6.05 6.78
CA TRP A 220 5.18 6.41 5.60
C TRP A 220 6.69 6.19 5.76
N GLY A 221 7.18 6.02 7.00
CA GLY A 221 8.58 5.69 7.29
C GLY A 221 9.46 6.89 7.61
N GLU A 222 10.71 6.59 8.04
CA GLU A 222 11.72 7.63 8.32
C GLU A 222 12.14 8.29 7.00
N GLY A 223 12.05 9.62 6.94
CA GLY A 223 12.37 10.41 5.73
C GLY A 223 11.18 10.82 4.88
N TYR A 224 9.97 10.38 5.20
CA TYR A 224 8.77 11.05 4.72
C TYR A 224 8.67 12.39 5.46
N GLY A 225 8.74 13.50 4.71
CA GLY A 225 8.79 14.86 5.28
C GLY A 225 7.66 15.18 6.25
N GLU A 226 7.63 16.40 6.77
CA GLU A 226 6.59 16.88 7.70
C GLU A 226 5.25 17.18 7.02
N ASP A 227 5.03 16.68 5.78
CA ASP A 227 3.78 16.93 5.04
C ASP A 227 2.61 16.18 5.68
N THR A 228 1.86 16.93 6.49
CA THR A 228 0.65 16.41 7.14
C THR A 228 -0.57 16.34 6.21
N GLN A 229 -0.46 16.83 4.97
CA GLN A 229 -1.58 16.89 4.03
C GLN A 229 -2.08 15.48 3.67
N VAL A 230 -1.16 14.59 3.30
CA VAL A 230 -1.47 13.19 2.98
C VAL A 230 -2.14 12.50 4.16
N LEU A 231 -1.60 12.66 5.38
CA LEU A 231 -2.21 12.11 6.58
C LEU A 231 -3.63 12.63 6.81
N ARG A 232 -3.87 13.94 6.61
CA ARG A 232 -5.20 14.54 6.78
C ARG A 232 -6.20 13.97 5.78
N SER A 233 -5.79 13.76 4.54
CA SER A 233 -6.64 13.18 3.49
C SER A 233 -6.97 11.71 3.80
N VAL A 234 -5.98 10.88 4.12
CA VAL A 234 -6.21 9.48 4.51
C VAL A 234 -7.09 9.40 5.77
N MET A 235 -6.87 10.29 6.76
CA MET A 235 -7.71 10.38 7.95
C MET A 235 -9.17 10.73 7.60
N ALA A 236 -9.38 11.69 6.71
CA ALA A 236 -10.71 12.10 6.28
C ALA A 236 -11.42 10.95 5.55
N SER A 237 -10.72 10.24 4.67
CA SER A 237 -11.24 9.08 3.96
C SER A 237 -11.56 7.92 4.91
N THR A 238 -10.65 7.60 5.84
CA THR A 238 -10.89 6.57 6.87
C THR A 238 -12.13 6.89 7.70
N ARG A 239 -12.25 8.15 8.18
CA ARG A 239 -13.44 8.59 8.95
C ARG A 239 -14.74 8.41 8.18
N ARG A 240 -14.78 8.67 6.87
CA ARG A 240 -16.00 8.43 6.07
C ARG A 240 -16.47 6.98 6.08
N LYS A 241 -15.56 6.04 6.31
CA LYS A 241 -15.86 4.61 6.32
C LYS A 241 -16.18 4.06 7.71
N ILE A 242 -15.56 4.63 8.76
CA ILE A 242 -15.70 4.10 10.13
C ILE A 242 -16.63 4.93 11.03
N GLU A 243 -16.81 6.22 10.77
CA GLU A 243 -17.60 7.10 11.62
C GLU A 243 -19.06 7.18 11.14
N HIS A 244 -20.02 7.23 12.05
CA HIS A 244 -21.41 7.52 11.68
C HIS A 244 -21.56 8.95 11.15
N ASN A 245 -20.81 9.88 11.70
CA ASN A 245 -20.73 11.26 11.24
C ASN A 245 -19.28 11.74 11.20
N PRO A 246 -18.64 11.77 10.02
CA PRO A 246 -17.24 12.20 9.87
C PRO A 246 -16.95 13.62 10.39
N ALA A 247 -17.95 14.50 10.43
CA ALA A 247 -17.81 15.86 10.98
C ALA A 247 -17.86 15.91 12.51
N LYS A 248 -18.36 14.83 13.15
CA LYS A 248 -18.37 14.64 14.60
C LYS A 248 -17.85 13.25 14.93
N PRO A 249 -16.56 13.01 14.76
CA PRO A 249 -15.99 11.66 14.88
C PRO A 249 -16.14 11.14 16.30
N GLU A 250 -16.57 9.88 16.41
CA GLU A 250 -16.74 9.15 17.65
C GLU A 250 -15.56 8.25 17.96
N TYR A 251 -14.93 7.67 16.92
CA TYR A 251 -13.79 6.76 17.04
C TYR A 251 -12.45 7.48 17.07
N ILE A 252 -12.15 8.31 16.06
CA ILE A 252 -10.84 8.95 15.96
C ILE A 252 -11.01 10.47 16.10
N GLU A 253 -10.65 10.99 17.26
CA GLU A 253 -10.68 12.43 17.55
C GLU A 253 -9.43 13.16 17.07
N THR A 254 -9.57 14.46 16.82
CA THR A 254 -8.44 15.33 16.51
C THR A 254 -7.96 16.03 17.78
N GLU A 255 -6.71 15.81 18.16
CA GLU A 255 -6.02 16.59 19.19
C GLU A 255 -5.34 17.78 18.51
N ILE A 256 -5.98 18.94 18.61
CA ILE A 256 -5.59 20.14 17.85
C ILE A 256 -4.12 20.49 18.07
N GLY A 257 -3.37 20.62 16.98
CA GLY A 257 -1.94 20.95 17.00
C GLY A 257 -1.00 19.81 17.38
N ILE A 258 -1.53 18.62 17.76
CA ILE A 258 -0.75 17.50 18.28
C ILE A 258 -0.85 16.28 17.36
N GLY A 259 -2.08 15.81 17.05
CA GLY A 259 -2.29 14.59 16.31
C GLY A 259 -3.71 14.07 16.41
N TYR A 260 -3.85 12.76 16.58
CA TYR A 260 -5.14 12.08 16.68
C TYR A 260 -5.14 11.06 17.81
N ARG A 261 -6.31 10.72 18.31
CA ARG A 261 -6.52 9.71 19.36
C ARG A 261 -7.74 8.87 19.05
N MET A 262 -7.62 7.55 19.16
CA MET A 262 -8.77 6.65 19.15
C MET A 262 -9.41 6.60 20.52
N ARG A 263 -10.71 6.86 20.61
CA ARG A 263 -11.49 6.65 21.83
C ARG A 263 -11.71 5.15 22.04
N GLU A 264 -11.74 4.75 23.29
CA GLU A 264 -12.10 3.39 23.69
C GLU A 264 -13.63 3.27 23.81
N HIS A 265 -14.21 2.27 23.16
CA HIS A 265 -15.59 1.89 23.25
C HIS A 265 -15.69 0.45 23.76
N GLU A 266 -16.66 0.18 24.64
CA GLU A 266 -16.93 -1.18 25.06
C GLU A 266 -17.43 -2.00 23.85
N ALA A 267 -16.97 -3.25 23.74
CA ALA A 267 -17.42 -4.14 22.69
C ALA A 267 -18.95 -4.35 22.81
N VAL A 268 -19.67 -4.19 21.70
CA VAL A 268 -21.10 -4.47 21.65
C VAL A 268 -21.29 -5.97 21.86
N LYS A 269 -21.86 -6.37 23.01
CA LYS A 269 -22.26 -7.76 23.25
C LYS A 269 -23.42 -8.05 22.31
N ASN A 270 -23.19 -8.81 21.26
CA ASN A 270 -24.28 -9.43 20.50
C ASN A 270 -25.02 -10.32 21.49
N GLY A 271 -26.32 -10.02 21.71
CA GLY A 271 -27.13 -10.75 22.64
C GLY A 271 -27.15 -12.23 22.28
N ASP A 272 -26.64 -13.05 23.21
CA ASP A 272 -26.87 -14.48 23.18
C ASP A 272 -28.41 -14.69 23.12
N GLU A 273 -28.84 -15.38 22.09
CA GLU A 273 -30.18 -15.92 22.02
C GLU A 273 -30.37 -16.82 23.25
N GLU A 274 -31.07 -16.31 24.29
CA GLU A 274 -31.67 -17.14 25.29
C GLU A 274 -32.72 -18.02 24.61
N ASN A 275 -32.29 -19.15 24.09
CA ASN A 275 -33.20 -20.26 23.88
C ASN A 275 -33.57 -20.85 25.23
N GLY A 276 -34.51 -20.20 25.86
CA GLY A 276 -35.28 -20.77 26.95
C GLY A 276 -36.04 -22.01 26.47
N THR A 277 -35.48 -23.17 26.70
CA THR A 277 -36.25 -24.42 26.66
C THR A 277 -36.99 -24.54 27.97
N ASN A 278 -38.25 -24.20 27.96
CA ASN A 278 -39.20 -24.65 28.97
C ASN A 278 -40.00 -25.81 28.41
N ILE A 279 -39.92 -26.91 29.15
CA ILE A 279 -40.76 -28.13 29.21
C ILE A 279 -40.37 -29.23 28.23
#